data_1609606a9b82205e75d69c00b0576ef5
#
_entry.id   1609606a9b82205e75d69c00b0576ef5
#
_cell.length_a   1.000
_cell.length_b   1.000
_cell.length_c   1.000
_cell.angle_alpha   90.00
_cell.angle_beta   90.00
_cell.angle_gamma   90.00
#
_symmetry.space_group_name_H-M   'P 1'
#
loop_
_entity.id
_entity.type
_entity.pdbx_description
1 polymer ?
#
loop_
_entity_poly.entity_id
_entity_poly.type
_entity_poly.pdbx_seq_one_letter_code
_entity_poly.pdbx_strand_id
1 'polypeptide(L)'
;FVYEAPVGVTLINEGDPGDFMVLLMDGMVDVLRRNRYNFPSRIAVAHAGHALGEMSMFDGEPRFASCVTLETSRVAVLTREALMLVLHDQPRLGNKILLKLVQLLSDRLRQTSAKLVSYLETAREG
;
A
#
# COMPACT_ATOMS: atom_id res chain seq x y z
N PHE A 1 -13.44 -6.58 5.74
CA PHE A 1 -14.47 -5.53 5.71
C PHE A 1 -14.30 -4.66 4.48
N VAL A 2 -15.41 -4.26 3.88
CA VAL A 2 -15.42 -3.39 2.70
C VAL A 2 -16.05 -2.06 3.07
N TYR A 3 -15.37 -0.97 2.72
CA TYR A 3 -15.83 0.38 3.03
C TYR A 3 -15.85 1.24 1.78
N GLU A 4 -16.73 2.23 1.76
CA GLU A 4 -16.72 3.29 0.79
C GLU A 4 -16.17 4.55 1.45
N ALA A 5 -15.12 5.11 0.88
CA ALA A 5 -14.46 6.31 1.39
C ALA A 5 -14.67 7.47 0.42
N PRO A 6 -15.26 8.59 0.87
CA PRO A 6 -15.36 9.79 0.04
C PRO A 6 -13.98 10.33 -0.34
N VAL A 7 -13.94 11.30 -1.25
CA VAL A 7 -12.70 12.01 -1.61
C VAL A 7 -12.12 12.74 -0.38
N GLY A 8 -10.79 12.75 -0.29
CA GLY A 8 -10.08 13.47 0.78
C GLY A 8 -9.98 12.74 2.11
N VAL A 9 -10.33 11.46 2.16
CA VAL A 9 -10.22 10.67 3.39
C VAL A 9 -8.81 10.12 3.53
N THR A 10 -8.21 10.32 4.69
CA THR A 10 -6.92 9.72 5.03
C THR A 10 -7.15 8.29 5.51
N LEU A 11 -6.74 7.33 4.69
CA LEU A 11 -6.85 5.91 5.01
C LEU A 11 -5.73 5.43 5.92
N ILE A 12 -4.54 5.98 5.72
CA ILE A 12 -3.31 5.61 6.42
C ILE A 12 -2.52 6.90 6.65
N ASN A 13 -1.96 7.07 7.85
CA ASN A 13 -1.09 8.20 8.20
C ASN A 13 0.37 7.76 8.34
N GLU A 14 1.26 8.47 7.68
CA GLU A 14 2.71 8.28 7.84
C GLU A 14 3.12 8.35 9.32
N GLY A 15 3.95 7.42 9.75
CA GLY A 15 4.47 7.38 11.11
C GLY A 15 3.58 6.67 12.12
N ASP A 16 2.31 6.43 11.81
CA ASP A 16 1.41 5.72 12.72
C ASP A 16 1.78 4.23 12.79
N PRO A 17 1.52 3.58 13.93
CA PRO A 17 1.56 2.12 13.96
C PRO A 17 0.45 1.55 13.10
N GLY A 18 0.65 0.39 12.49
CA GLY A 18 -0.37 -0.20 11.66
C GLY A 18 -0.28 -1.71 11.58
N ASP A 19 -1.39 -2.36 11.88
CA ASP A 19 -1.55 -3.80 11.89
C ASP A 19 -2.56 -4.27 10.84
N PHE A 20 -2.84 -3.43 9.85
CA PHE A 20 -3.76 -3.75 8.77
C PHE A 20 -3.21 -3.27 7.44
N MET A 21 -3.71 -3.85 6.37
CA MET A 21 -3.52 -3.36 5.01
C MET A 21 -4.85 -3.00 4.38
N VAL A 22 -4.79 -2.19 3.34
CA VAL A 22 -5.96 -1.78 2.57
C VAL A 22 -5.78 -2.25 1.13
N LEU A 23 -6.77 -2.95 0.61
CA LEU A 23 -6.83 -3.28 -0.81
C LEU A 23 -7.77 -2.27 -1.49
N LEU A 24 -7.26 -1.54 -2.46
CA LEU A 24 -8.05 -0.61 -3.24
C LEU A 24 -8.81 -1.39 -4.31
N MET A 25 -10.13 -1.48 -4.13
CA MET A 25 -11.01 -2.21 -5.03
C MET A 25 -11.45 -1.35 -6.20
N ASP A 26 -11.68 -0.06 -5.94
CA ASP A 26 -12.15 0.92 -6.92
C ASP A 26 -11.78 2.30 -6.44
N GLY A 27 -11.43 3.19 -7.35
CA GLY A 27 -11.05 4.57 -7.03
C GLY A 27 -9.58 4.87 -7.24
N MET A 28 -9.11 5.90 -6.57
CA MET A 28 -7.75 6.41 -6.73
C MET A 28 -7.27 7.02 -5.41
N VAL A 29 -6.04 6.71 -5.03
CA VAL A 29 -5.47 7.11 -3.74
C VAL A 29 -4.10 7.76 -3.96
N ASP A 30 -3.91 8.91 -3.34
CA ASP A 30 -2.65 9.64 -3.32
C ASP A 30 -1.75 9.05 -2.24
N VAL A 31 -0.53 8.67 -2.59
CA VAL A 31 0.47 8.16 -1.65
C VAL A 31 1.49 9.26 -1.42
N LEU A 32 1.53 9.77 -0.20
CA LEU A 32 2.30 10.95 0.17
C LEU A 32 3.33 10.59 1.25
N ARG A 33 4.52 11.13 1.09
CA ARG A 33 5.55 11.06 2.13
C ARG A 33 6.11 12.45 2.38
N ARG A 34 6.35 12.78 3.64
CA ARG A 34 6.97 14.06 3.99
C ARG A 34 8.40 14.08 3.49
N ASN A 35 8.76 15.18 2.81
CA ASN A 35 10.12 15.38 2.33
C ASN A 35 11.00 15.91 3.47
N ARG A 36 12.27 16.19 3.18
CA ARG A 36 13.23 16.69 4.18
C ARG A 36 12.82 18.04 4.80
N TYR A 37 11.93 18.78 4.16
CA TYR A 37 11.39 20.04 4.69
C TYR A 37 10.09 19.86 5.45
N ASN A 38 9.68 18.62 5.68
CA ASN A 38 8.46 18.24 6.39
C ASN A 38 7.16 18.62 5.66
N PHE A 39 7.22 18.74 4.34
CA PHE A 39 6.04 18.94 3.50
C PHE A 39 5.61 17.63 2.84
N PRO A 40 4.28 17.36 2.75
CA PRO A 40 3.82 16.19 2.03
C PRO A 40 4.18 16.27 0.55
N SER A 41 4.75 15.20 0.03
CA SER A 41 5.16 15.09 -1.37
C SER A 41 4.61 13.77 -1.93
N ARG A 42 3.98 13.85 -3.09
CA ARG A 42 3.45 12.67 -3.76
C ARG A 42 4.59 11.76 -4.20
N ILE A 43 4.54 10.51 -3.76
CA ILE A 43 5.51 9.48 -4.19
C ILE A 43 4.88 8.48 -5.16
N ALA A 44 3.55 8.35 -5.14
CA ALA A 44 2.83 7.45 -6.04
C ALA A 44 1.35 7.78 -6.06
N VAL A 45 0.63 7.25 -7.03
CA VAL A 45 -0.83 7.20 -7.05
C VAL A 45 -1.22 5.73 -7.15
N ALA A 46 -2.07 5.28 -6.24
CA ALA A 46 -2.56 3.91 -6.23
C ALA A 46 -3.88 3.82 -6.98
N HIS A 47 -4.05 2.75 -7.73
CA HIS A 47 -5.23 2.43 -8.51
C HIS A 47 -5.85 1.13 -8.04
N ALA A 48 -7.02 0.79 -8.59
CA ALA A 48 -7.70 -0.47 -8.28
C ALA A 48 -6.75 -1.67 -8.45
N GLY A 49 -6.77 -2.58 -7.48
CA GLY A 49 -5.89 -3.74 -7.43
C GLY A 49 -4.62 -3.53 -6.62
N HIS A 50 -4.29 -2.29 -6.23
CA HIS A 50 -3.13 -2.02 -5.40
C HIS A 50 -3.41 -2.28 -3.92
N ALA A 51 -2.41 -2.80 -3.22
CA ALA A 51 -2.42 -2.94 -1.77
C ALA A 51 -1.67 -1.77 -1.12
N LEU A 52 -2.18 -1.28 0.01
CA LEU A 52 -1.62 -0.15 0.74
C LEU A 52 -1.36 -0.58 2.19
N GLY A 53 -0.20 -0.21 2.72
CA GLY A 53 0.14 -0.43 4.12
C GLY A 53 0.49 -1.88 4.48
N GLU A 54 0.75 -2.73 3.50
CA GLU A 54 1.10 -4.12 3.71
C GLU A 54 2.42 -4.30 4.45
N MET A 55 3.40 -3.43 4.20
CA MET A 55 4.71 -3.53 4.85
C MET A 55 4.60 -3.45 6.37
N SER A 56 3.91 -2.44 6.88
CA SER A 56 3.72 -2.26 8.33
C SER A 56 2.94 -3.40 8.95
N MET A 57 1.96 -3.94 8.23
CA MET A 57 1.19 -5.09 8.70
C MET A 57 2.11 -6.30 8.94
N PHE A 58 3.11 -6.52 8.07
CA PHE A 58 4.00 -7.67 8.17
C PHE A 58 5.20 -7.45 9.07
N ASP A 59 5.83 -6.28 9.02
CA ASP A 59 7.09 -6.04 9.75
C ASP A 59 6.93 -5.27 11.06
N GLY A 60 5.74 -4.72 11.31
CA GLY A 60 5.46 -3.96 12.53
C GLY A 60 6.09 -2.58 12.57
N GLU A 61 6.75 -2.15 11.50
CA GLU A 61 7.34 -0.82 11.43
C GLU A 61 6.27 0.26 11.25
N PRO A 62 6.55 1.51 11.65
CA PRO A 62 5.62 2.61 11.42
C PRO A 62 5.28 2.78 9.93
N ARG A 63 4.12 3.35 9.66
CA ARG A 63 3.66 3.62 8.30
C ARG A 63 4.67 4.46 7.54
N PHE A 64 5.08 3.95 6.37
CA PHE A 64 6.07 4.60 5.50
C PHE A 64 5.54 5.88 4.86
N ALA A 65 4.24 5.91 4.55
CA ALA A 65 3.60 6.99 3.82
C ALA A 65 2.16 7.18 4.26
N SER A 66 1.59 8.31 3.91
CA SER A 66 0.16 8.59 4.07
C SER A 66 -0.57 8.25 2.79
N CYS A 67 -1.81 7.77 2.91
CA CYS A 67 -2.68 7.42 1.79
C CYS A 67 -3.98 8.18 1.92
N VAL A 68 -4.28 9.05 0.94
CA VAL A 68 -5.45 9.92 0.95
C VAL A 68 -6.24 9.71 -0.34
N THR A 69 -7.54 9.51 -0.24
CA THR A 69 -8.38 9.30 -1.42
C THR A 69 -8.42 10.53 -2.31
N LEU A 70 -8.21 10.33 -3.62
CA LEU A 70 -8.32 11.38 -4.64
C LEU A 70 -9.72 11.44 -5.24
N GLU A 71 -10.48 10.37 -5.09
CA GLU A 71 -11.88 10.28 -5.51
C GLU A 71 -12.60 9.32 -4.58
N THR A 72 -13.93 9.23 -4.67
CA THR A 72 -14.68 8.23 -3.92
C THR A 72 -14.13 6.85 -4.24
N SER A 73 -13.73 6.13 -3.22
CA SER A 73 -13.02 4.86 -3.36
C SER A 73 -13.68 3.77 -2.55
N ARG A 74 -13.61 2.56 -3.06
CA ARG A 74 -14.07 1.37 -2.34
C ARG A 74 -12.84 0.56 -1.95
N VAL A 75 -12.75 0.24 -0.66
CA VAL A 75 -11.56 -0.41 -0.08
C VAL A 75 -11.96 -1.61 0.75
N ALA A 76 -11.11 -2.62 0.74
CA ALA A 76 -11.21 -3.76 1.65
C ALA A 76 -10.06 -3.67 2.66
N VAL A 77 -10.37 -3.87 3.93
CA VAL A 77 -9.39 -3.82 5.01
C VAL A 77 -9.12 -5.23 5.51
N LEU A 78 -7.85 -5.61 5.56
CA LEU A 78 -7.40 -6.87 6.12
C LEU A 78 -6.46 -6.59 7.29
N THR A 79 -6.87 -6.99 8.49
CA THR A 79 -6.02 -6.89 9.67
C THR A 79 -5.05 -8.06 9.73
N ARG A 80 -3.91 -7.84 10.39
CA ARG A 80 -2.95 -8.92 10.65
C ARG A 80 -3.61 -10.08 11.41
N GLU A 81 -4.42 -9.76 12.42
CA GLU A 81 -5.15 -10.76 13.21
C GLU A 81 -6.08 -11.61 12.33
N ALA A 82 -6.86 -10.96 11.47
CA ALA A 82 -7.76 -11.67 10.56
C ALA A 82 -6.98 -12.58 9.60
N LEU A 83 -5.85 -12.12 9.07
CA LEU A 83 -5.00 -12.94 8.21
C LEU A 83 -4.46 -14.17 8.97
N MET A 84 -4.00 -13.99 10.21
CA MET A 84 -3.51 -15.09 11.04
C MET A 84 -4.60 -16.13 11.32
N LEU A 85 -5.83 -15.67 11.59
CA LEU A 85 -6.98 -16.56 11.78
C LEU A 85 -7.29 -17.36 10.52
N VAL A 86 -7.28 -16.73 9.36
CA VAL A 86 -7.51 -17.42 8.08
C VAL A 86 -6.41 -18.45 7.81
N LEU A 87 -5.14 -18.11 8.09
CA LEU A 87 -4.02 -19.03 7.92
C LEU A 87 -4.16 -20.26 8.82
N HIS A 88 -4.67 -20.08 10.03
CA HIS A 88 -4.88 -21.16 10.97
C HIS A 88 -6.10 -22.02 10.61
N ASP A 89 -7.24 -21.38 10.35
CA ASP A 89 -8.52 -22.05 10.20
C ASP A 89 -8.79 -22.52 8.77
N GLN A 90 -8.27 -21.80 7.78
CA GLN A 90 -8.46 -22.08 6.35
C GLN A 90 -7.12 -21.94 5.61
N PRO A 91 -6.18 -22.87 5.84
CA PRO A 91 -4.81 -22.70 5.30
C PRO A 91 -4.74 -22.62 3.78
N ARG A 92 -5.65 -23.27 3.05
CA ARG A 92 -5.68 -23.16 1.58
C ARG A 92 -6.02 -21.75 1.14
N LEU A 93 -7.02 -21.12 1.76
CA LEU A 93 -7.40 -19.74 1.48
C LEU A 93 -6.29 -18.79 1.92
N GLY A 94 -5.73 -18.99 3.12
CA GLY A 94 -4.62 -18.20 3.63
C GLY A 94 -3.41 -18.22 2.70
N ASN A 95 -3.06 -19.38 2.18
CA ASN A 95 -1.95 -19.53 1.23
C ASN A 95 -2.22 -18.77 -0.08
N LYS A 96 -3.45 -18.80 -0.59
CA LYS A 96 -3.83 -18.05 -1.78
C LYS A 96 -3.69 -16.55 -1.56
N ILE A 97 -4.12 -16.07 -0.39
CA ILE A 97 -3.99 -14.65 -0.02
C ILE A 97 -2.51 -14.26 0.02
N LEU A 98 -1.67 -15.06 0.69
CA LEU A 98 -0.24 -14.80 0.79
C LEU A 98 0.44 -14.80 -0.57
N LEU A 99 0.13 -15.75 -1.43
CA LEU A 99 0.68 -15.81 -2.79
C LEU A 99 0.29 -14.57 -3.59
N LYS A 100 -0.97 -14.13 -3.47
CA LYS A 100 -1.43 -12.92 -4.16
C LYS A 100 -0.68 -11.68 -3.66
N LEU A 101 -0.48 -11.57 -2.35
CA LEU A 101 0.28 -10.46 -1.76
C LEU A 101 1.73 -10.47 -2.23
N VAL A 102 2.37 -11.64 -2.27
CA VAL A 102 3.74 -11.78 -2.80
C VAL A 102 3.81 -11.32 -4.25
N GLN A 103 2.84 -11.69 -5.09
CA GLN A 103 2.79 -11.25 -6.49
C GLN A 103 2.66 -9.73 -6.59
N LEU A 104 1.76 -9.12 -5.80
CA LEU A 104 1.57 -7.68 -5.78
C LEU A 104 2.86 -6.94 -5.35
N LEU A 105 3.52 -7.45 -4.33
CA LEU A 105 4.78 -6.87 -3.84
C LEU A 105 5.91 -7.04 -4.85
N SER A 106 5.99 -8.20 -5.52
CA SER A 106 6.98 -8.44 -6.58
C SER A 106 6.82 -7.48 -7.74
N ASP A 107 5.58 -7.28 -8.19
CA ASP A 107 5.30 -6.35 -9.30
C ASP A 107 5.67 -4.92 -8.90
N ARG A 108 5.34 -4.51 -7.69
CA ARG A 108 5.70 -3.18 -7.18
C ARG A 108 7.21 -3.00 -7.10
N LEU A 109 7.92 -4.01 -6.61
CA LEU A 109 9.39 -3.96 -6.52
C LEU A 109 10.01 -3.85 -7.90
N ARG A 110 9.53 -4.60 -8.90
CA ARG A 110 10.00 -4.49 -10.28
C ARG A 110 9.77 -3.10 -10.85
N GLN A 111 8.58 -2.53 -10.65
CA GLN A 111 8.26 -1.19 -11.11
C GLN A 111 9.16 -0.14 -10.47
N THR A 112 9.39 -0.25 -9.17
CA THR A 112 10.28 0.67 -8.43
C THR A 112 11.71 0.53 -8.90
N SER A 113 12.20 -0.68 -9.10
CA SER A 113 13.54 -0.95 -9.59
C SER A 113 13.74 -0.41 -11.01
N ALA A 114 12.76 -0.57 -11.89
CA ALA A 114 12.80 -0.04 -13.24
C ALA A 114 12.87 1.49 -13.24
N LYS A 115 12.09 2.15 -12.37
CA LYS A 115 12.14 3.60 -12.21
C LYS A 115 13.51 4.07 -11.72
N LEU A 116 14.09 3.36 -10.76
CA LEU A 116 15.41 3.68 -10.23
C LEU A 116 16.49 3.55 -11.32
N VAL A 117 16.47 2.48 -12.10
CA VAL A 117 17.41 2.28 -13.21
C VAL A 117 17.28 3.41 -14.23
N SER A 118 16.05 3.75 -14.64
CA SER A 118 15.78 4.84 -15.55
C SER A 118 16.32 6.18 -15.02
N TYR A 119 16.13 6.43 -13.73
CA TYR A 119 16.59 7.64 -13.07
C TYR A 119 18.13 7.73 -13.06
N LEU A 120 18.81 6.61 -12.78
CA LEU A 120 20.27 6.53 -12.78
C LEU A 120 20.85 6.72 -14.18
N GLU A 121 20.23 6.16 -15.20
CA GLU A 121 20.62 6.35 -16.60
C GLU A 121 20.50 7.82 -17.00
N THR A 122 19.40 8.48 -16.67
CA THR A 122 19.19 9.90 -16.93
C THR A 122 20.26 10.76 -16.22
N ALA A 123 20.57 10.44 -14.97
CA ALA A 123 21.60 11.15 -14.21
C ALA A 123 23.00 10.98 -14.83
N ARG A 124 23.29 9.82 -15.43
CA ARG A 124 24.56 9.58 -16.14
C ARG A 124 24.70 10.40 -17.42
N GLU A 125 23.60 10.55 -18.14
CA GLU A 125 23.58 11.30 -19.41
C GLU A 125 23.59 12.80 -19.21
N GLY A 126 23.14 13.24 -18.05
CA GLY A 126 23.13 14.63 -17.65
C GLY A 126 24.41 15.05 -16.98
#